data_5c3e4531f934d9bf4a2df250b652e7af
#
_entry.id   5c3e4531f934d9bf4a2df250b652e7af
#
_cell.length_a   1.000
_cell.length_b   1.000
_cell.length_c   1.000
_cell.angle_alpha   90.00
_cell.angle_beta   90.00
_cell.angle_gamma   90.00
#
_symmetry.space_group_name_H-M   'P 1'
#
loop_
_entity.id
_entity.type
_entity.pdbx_description
1 polymer ?
#
loop_
_entity_poly.entity_id
_entity_poly.type
_entity_poly.pdbx_seq_one_letter_code
_entity_poly.pdbx_strand_id
1 'polypeptide(L)'
;GANGTFTKVNTTAGANEIQAEDQGAIFFDADGDADLDLYVVSGGSDFPKDEPVLQDRLYINNGKGEFTLAADALPKMISSGSVVAAQDYDKDGDMDLFVGGRMIPGNYPYPTASYILQNNKGKFTDVTKSIAPDLMEIGMVSAGLWTDYNNDGDYDLILAGEWMPITIIENNGGKFKNITDQTGLKESTGWWNSLTGGDFDNDGDMDFVAGNFGINLKYRPREKPIELFYDDYDNNGTHDIIMGYWQGDKLYPQKTRERLIEQIKDVETIFPDWHTYGQAEIWDFYGKKRMENSKLHYKANTFYSSYIENLGNNKFQVKRLPNDAQISSTFGIVAMDVNNDGNLDIVSHGNFYETEIETNTQDAGIGNVLLGTGDGHFTPLHARYSGFYSCLNAKALAVITLGTNKTPVLLSTNNNNKMEAFKLVSNQKSVALNNNDAYAIITFTDGKKRRQELYTGSGYLSQNSKSVIVNDQVAEITVYDNKGNARSVYGSMLTLGSKK
;
A
#
# COMPACT_ATOMS: atom_id res chain seq x y z
N GLY A 1 -22.86 -10.07 -10.53
CA GLY A 1 -24.13 -10.07 -11.29
C GLY A 1 -25.01 -8.88 -10.95
N ALA A 2 -26.00 -8.58 -11.81
CA ALA A 2 -26.89 -7.41 -11.67
C ALA A 2 -27.61 -7.30 -10.31
N ASN A 3 -27.74 -8.41 -9.59
CA ASN A 3 -28.40 -8.48 -8.29
C ASN A 3 -27.43 -8.49 -7.10
N GLY A 4 -26.18 -8.12 -7.32
CA GLY A 4 -25.13 -8.17 -6.27
C GLY A 4 -24.70 -9.59 -5.90
N THR A 5 -25.03 -10.60 -6.71
CA THR A 5 -24.56 -11.96 -6.52
C THR A 5 -23.24 -12.19 -7.26
N PHE A 6 -22.33 -12.91 -6.60
CA PHE A 6 -21.09 -13.37 -7.21
C PHE A 6 -21.25 -14.81 -7.67
N THR A 7 -20.84 -15.09 -8.89
CA THR A 7 -20.83 -16.45 -9.44
C THR A 7 -19.38 -16.82 -9.71
N LYS A 8 -18.95 -17.99 -9.23
CA LYS A 8 -17.63 -18.50 -9.56
C LYS A 8 -17.55 -18.76 -11.06
N VAL A 9 -16.65 -18.07 -11.73
CA VAL A 9 -16.33 -18.32 -13.15
C VAL A 9 -15.19 -19.34 -13.18
N ASN A 10 -15.37 -20.42 -13.94
CA ASN A 10 -14.30 -21.36 -14.18
C ASN A 10 -13.37 -20.73 -15.25
N THR A 11 -12.31 -20.12 -14.82
CA THR A 11 -11.26 -19.62 -15.71
C THR A 11 -10.13 -20.63 -15.78
N THR A 12 -9.40 -20.67 -16.87
CA THR A 12 -8.13 -21.40 -16.99
C THR A 12 -6.97 -20.59 -16.39
N ALA A 13 -7.21 -19.35 -16.01
CA ALA A 13 -6.22 -18.52 -15.35
C ALA A 13 -5.77 -19.18 -14.03
N GLY A 14 -4.48 -19.35 -13.84
CA GLY A 14 -3.90 -19.93 -12.64
C GLY A 14 -4.06 -21.45 -12.48
N ALA A 15 -4.73 -22.14 -13.39
CA ALA A 15 -4.98 -23.58 -13.22
C ALA A 15 -3.70 -24.44 -13.28
N ASN A 16 -2.66 -23.96 -13.95
CA ASN A 16 -1.37 -24.64 -14.08
C ASN A 16 -0.27 -24.04 -13.18
N GLU A 17 -0.53 -22.91 -12.52
CA GLU A 17 0.42 -22.16 -11.68
C GLU A 17 0.09 -22.26 -10.17
N ILE A 18 -0.44 -23.40 -9.74
CA ILE A 18 -0.89 -23.66 -8.36
C ILE A 18 0.21 -23.48 -7.31
N GLN A 19 1.48 -23.47 -7.71
CA GLN A 19 2.61 -23.34 -6.81
C GLN A 19 3.00 -21.88 -6.52
N ALA A 20 2.61 -20.91 -7.37
CA ALA A 20 2.94 -19.51 -7.16
C ALA A 20 2.10 -18.93 -6.02
N GLU A 21 2.75 -18.16 -5.15
CA GLU A 21 2.06 -17.38 -4.11
C GLU A 21 1.66 -16.04 -4.68
N ASP A 22 0.35 -15.81 -4.79
CA ASP A 22 -0.22 -14.57 -5.27
C ASP A 22 -0.13 -13.48 -4.19
N GLN A 23 0.39 -12.32 -4.57
CA GLN A 23 0.46 -11.13 -3.74
C GLN A 23 -0.50 -10.06 -4.29
N GLY A 24 0.00 -8.90 -4.72
CA GLY A 24 -0.82 -7.87 -5.35
C GLY A 24 -1.39 -8.33 -6.70
N ALA A 25 -2.63 -7.93 -6.98
CA ALA A 25 -3.24 -8.16 -8.27
C ALA A 25 -4.08 -6.95 -8.69
N ILE A 26 -4.03 -6.59 -9.97
CA ILE A 26 -4.81 -5.51 -10.54
C ILE A 26 -5.46 -5.92 -11.86
N PHE A 27 -6.61 -5.28 -12.13
CA PHE A 27 -7.26 -5.29 -13.42
C PHE A 27 -7.01 -3.96 -14.15
N PHE A 28 -6.49 -4.03 -15.37
CA PHE A 28 -6.25 -2.86 -16.20
C PHE A 28 -6.25 -3.27 -17.68
N ASP A 29 -6.39 -2.33 -18.59
CA ASP A 29 -6.31 -2.55 -20.03
C ASP A 29 -4.83 -2.59 -20.43
N ALA A 30 -4.29 -3.77 -20.65
CA ALA A 30 -2.87 -3.95 -20.93
C ALA A 30 -2.53 -3.84 -22.41
N ASP A 31 -3.43 -4.26 -23.33
CA ASP A 31 -3.16 -4.32 -24.77
C ASP A 31 -3.91 -3.27 -25.59
N GLY A 32 -4.73 -2.43 -24.95
CA GLY A 32 -5.41 -1.30 -25.55
C GLY A 32 -6.72 -1.66 -26.26
N ASP A 33 -7.32 -2.82 -25.94
CA ASP A 33 -8.58 -3.27 -26.55
C ASP A 33 -9.84 -2.84 -25.78
N ALA A 34 -9.66 -2.11 -24.66
CA ALA A 34 -10.66 -1.54 -23.77
C ALA A 34 -11.34 -2.55 -22.83
N ASP A 35 -10.95 -3.81 -22.82
CA ASP A 35 -11.35 -4.73 -21.74
C ASP A 35 -10.27 -4.78 -20.62
N LEU A 36 -10.57 -5.42 -19.50
CA LEU A 36 -9.63 -5.45 -18.38
C LEU A 36 -8.91 -6.79 -18.32
N ASP A 37 -7.60 -6.72 -18.41
CA ASP A 37 -6.66 -7.80 -18.21
C ASP A 37 -6.29 -7.96 -16.74
N LEU A 38 -5.68 -9.06 -16.35
CA LEU A 38 -5.29 -9.36 -15.00
C LEU A 38 -3.77 -9.51 -14.88
N TYR A 39 -3.15 -8.63 -14.08
CA TYR A 39 -1.77 -8.81 -13.64
C TYR A 39 -1.74 -9.35 -12.21
N VAL A 40 -0.86 -10.33 -11.96
CA VAL A 40 -0.68 -10.95 -10.64
C VAL A 40 0.80 -10.95 -10.29
N VAL A 41 1.12 -10.32 -9.17
CA VAL A 41 2.46 -10.34 -8.58
C VAL A 41 2.68 -11.68 -7.88
N SER A 42 3.81 -12.31 -8.17
CA SER A 42 4.27 -13.52 -7.46
C SER A 42 5.22 -13.14 -6.34
N GLY A 43 5.08 -13.78 -5.18
CA GLY A 43 5.90 -13.43 -4.01
C GLY A 43 6.03 -14.58 -3.03
N GLY A 44 6.12 -14.23 -1.75
CA GLY A 44 6.30 -15.19 -0.67
C GLY A 44 7.76 -15.56 -0.40
N SER A 45 7.96 -16.49 0.52
CA SER A 45 9.28 -16.96 0.95
C SER A 45 9.40 -18.48 1.01
N ASP A 46 8.38 -19.22 0.56
CA ASP A 46 8.35 -20.68 0.61
C ASP A 46 9.28 -21.32 -0.42
N PHE A 47 9.67 -20.56 -1.45
CA PHE A 47 10.59 -20.99 -2.49
C PHE A 47 11.95 -20.29 -2.36
N PRO A 48 13.05 -20.97 -2.77
CA PRO A 48 14.34 -20.29 -2.86
C PRO A 48 14.31 -19.10 -3.81
N LYS A 49 15.26 -18.18 -3.64
CA LYS A 49 15.48 -17.12 -4.62
C LYS A 49 15.77 -17.71 -5.99
N ASP A 50 15.45 -16.97 -7.05
CA ASP A 50 15.66 -17.33 -8.45
C ASP A 50 14.80 -18.50 -8.98
N GLU A 51 13.82 -18.99 -8.21
CA GLU A 51 12.87 -20.00 -8.68
C GLU A 51 11.86 -19.41 -9.68
N PRO A 52 11.58 -20.08 -10.81
CA PRO A 52 10.66 -19.56 -11.83
C PRO A 52 9.25 -19.25 -11.32
N VAL A 53 8.82 -19.87 -10.23
CA VAL A 53 7.51 -19.64 -9.59
C VAL A 53 7.34 -18.21 -9.07
N LEU A 54 8.44 -17.48 -8.88
CA LEU A 54 8.45 -16.07 -8.47
C LEU A 54 8.28 -15.10 -9.66
N GLN A 55 8.14 -15.61 -10.90
CA GLN A 55 7.84 -14.77 -12.05
C GLN A 55 6.39 -14.28 -12.00
N ASP A 56 6.19 -12.97 -12.14
CA ASP A 56 4.86 -12.36 -12.25
C ASP A 56 4.13 -12.83 -13.50
N ARG A 57 2.80 -12.70 -13.50
CA ARG A 57 1.93 -13.24 -14.53
C ARG A 57 0.97 -12.18 -15.06
N LEU A 58 0.85 -12.11 -16.38
CA LEU A 58 -0.15 -11.31 -17.08
C LEU A 58 -1.12 -12.26 -17.81
N TYR A 59 -2.40 -12.06 -17.59
CA TYR A 59 -3.47 -12.79 -18.25
C TYR A 59 -4.30 -11.83 -19.09
N ILE A 60 -4.34 -12.06 -20.39
CA ILE A 60 -5.13 -11.28 -21.33
C ILE A 60 -6.56 -11.81 -21.35
N ASN A 61 -7.52 -10.90 -21.25
CA ASN A 61 -8.95 -11.13 -21.37
C ASN A 61 -9.36 -11.11 -22.86
N ASN A 62 -10.40 -11.80 -23.22
CA ASN A 62 -10.95 -11.81 -24.57
C ASN A 62 -12.28 -11.02 -24.68
N GLY A 63 -12.56 -10.11 -23.76
CA GLY A 63 -13.79 -9.35 -23.67
C GLY A 63 -15.00 -10.14 -23.18
N LYS A 64 -14.82 -11.42 -22.84
CA LYS A 64 -15.90 -12.30 -22.34
C LYS A 64 -15.63 -12.82 -20.93
N GLY A 65 -14.54 -12.35 -20.30
CA GLY A 65 -14.10 -12.82 -18.98
C GLY A 65 -13.34 -14.16 -19.03
N GLU A 66 -12.80 -14.53 -20.18
CA GLU A 66 -11.90 -15.68 -20.35
C GLU A 66 -10.46 -15.16 -20.42
N PHE A 67 -9.64 -15.58 -19.49
CA PHE A 67 -8.27 -15.09 -19.30
C PHE A 67 -7.25 -16.13 -19.79
N THR A 68 -6.26 -15.68 -20.56
CA THR A 68 -5.19 -16.51 -21.11
C THR A 68 -3.82 -15.96 -20.69
N LEU A 69 -2.94 -16.79 -20.15
CA LEU A 69 -1.58 -16.39 -19.76
C LEU A 69 -0.79 -15.89 -20.99
N ALA A 70 -0.28 -14.67 -20.91
CA ALA A 70 0.59 -14.06 -21.90
C ALA A 70 2.06 -14.31 -21.53
N ALA A 71 2.55 -15.53 -21.72
CA ALA A 71 3.85 -16.00 -21.22
C ALA A 71 5.06 -15.15 -21.64
N ASP A 72 4.99 -14.51 -22.81
CA ASP A 72 6.09 -13.71 -23.38
C ASP A 72 5.87 -12.19 -23.22
N ALA A 73 4.83 -11.77 -22.51
CA ALA A 73 4.47 -10.35 -22.37
C ALA A 73 5.39 -9.60 -21.41
N LEU A 74 5.83 -10.27 -20.36
CA LEU A 74 6.63 -9.67 -19.29
C LEU A 74 8.12 -9.97 -19.46
N PRO A 75 9.02 -9.05 -19.05
CA PRO A 75 10.44 -9.35 -18.92
C PRO A 75 10.66 -10.40 -17.82
N LYS A 76 11.84 -11.02 -17.83
CA LYS A 76 12.21 -11.94 -16.76
C LYS A 76 12.49 -11.16 -15.47
N MET A 77 11.63 -11.33 -14.44
CA MET A 77 11.70 -10.70 -13.12
C MET A 77 11.45 -11.75 -12.05
N ILE A 78 12.47 -12.56 -11.76
CA ILE A 78 12.33 -13.59 -10.71
C ILE A 78 12.69 -12.98 -9.37
N SER A 79 11.69 -12.42 -8.70
CA SER A 79 11.84 -11.79 -7.39
C SER A 79 10.55 -11.95 -6.57
N SER A 80 10.66 -11.97 -5.24
CA SER A 80 9.48 -11.94 -4.38
C SER A 80 8.92 -10.53 -4.35
N GLY A 81 7.87 -10.30 -5.14
CA GLY A 81 7.16 -9.04 -5.22
C GLY A 81 6.09 -8.86 -4.12
N SER A 82 5.43 -7.71 -4.12
CA SER A 82 4.33 -7.40 -3.20
C SER A 82 3.20 -6.67 -3.90
N VAL A 83 3.36 -5.40 -4.20
CA VAL A 83 2.35 -4.49 -4.74
C VAL A 83 2.57 -4.25 -6.23
N VAL A 84 1.48 -3.98 -6.93
CA VAL A 84 1.50 -3.46 -8.31
C VAL A 84 0.53 -2.30 -8.43
N ALA A 85 0.93 -1.28 -9.18
CA ALA A 85 0.10 -0.13 -9.53
C ALA A 85 0.31 0.24 -11.01
N ALA A 86 -0.77 0.59 -11.70
CA ALA A 86 -0.71 0.95 -13.11
C ALA A 86 -1.02 2.42 -13.36
N GLN A 87 -0.27 3.08 -14.26
CA GLN A 87 -0.47 4.44 -14.73
C GLN A 87 0.28 4.66 -16.04
N ASP A 88 -0.28 5.45 -16.93
CA ASP A 88 0.38 5.96 -18.14
C ASP A 88 1.32 7.12 -17.73
N TYR A 89 2.54 6.78 -17.24
CA TYR A 89 3.45 7.78 -16.66
C TYR A 89 4.18 8.61 -17.73
N ASP A 90 4.30 8.10 -18.96
CA ASP A 90 4.99 8.80 -20.06
C ASP A 90 4.02 9.40 -21.08
N LYS A 91 2.70 9.26 -20.87
CA LYS A 91 1.59 9.84 -21.64
C LYS A 91 1.52 9.36 -23.08
N ASP A 92 2.01 8.15 -23.36
CA ASP A 92 1.95 7.54 -24.69
C ASP A 92 0.56 6.95 -24.99
N GLY A 93 -0.22 6.64 -23.97
CA GLY A 93 -1.59 6.11 -24.02
C GLY A 93 -1.74 4.66 -23.60
N ASP A 94 -0.63 3.99 -23.31
CA ASP A 94 -0.59 2.63 -22.78
C ASP A 94 -0.37 2.68 -21.25
N MET A 95 -0.98 1.77 -20.50
CA MET A 95 -0.82 1.74 -19.04
C MET A 95 0.47 1.00 -18.66
N ASP A 96 1.36 1.69 -17.97
CA ASP A 96 2.62 1.16 -17.44
C ASP A 96 2.46 0.63 -16.02
N LEU A 97 3.44 -0.13 -15.54
CA LEU A 97 3.39 -0.74 -14.22
C LEU A 97 4.55 -0.30 -13.32
N PHE A 98 4.23 0.01 -12.07
CA PHE A 98 5.16 -0.09 -10.96
C PHE A 98 4.93 -1.43 -10.26
N VAL A 99 6.00 -2.20 -10.03
CA VAL A 99 5.98 -3.45 -9.27
C VAL A 99 6.92 -3.34 -8.09
N GLY A 100 6.38 -3.38 -6.88
CA GLY A 100 7.14 -3.27 -5.65
C GLY A 100 7.79 -4.58 -5.23
N GLY A 101 9.12 -4.56 -5.09
CA GLY A 101 9.88 -5.68 -4.55
C GLY A 101 9.79 -5.75 -3.03
N ARG A 102 9.58 -6.95 -2.48
CA ARG A 102 9.45 -7.15 -1.03
C ARG A 102 10.79 -7.53 -0.39
N MET A 103 11.23 -8.76 -0.57
CA MET A 103 12.43 -9.29 0.05
C MET A 103 13.06 -10.40 -0.79
N ILE A 104 14.32 -10.69 -0.53
CA ILE A 104 14.95 -11.90 -1.05
C ILE A 104 14.48 -13.10 -0.21
N PRO A 105 13.81 -14.11 -0.79
CA PRO A 105 13.36 -15.29 -0.06
C PRO A 105 14.47 -15.95 0.74
N GLY A 106 14.18 -16.27 2.01
CA GLY A 106 15.16 -16.85 2.95
C GLY A 106 16.21 -15.88 3.49
N ASN A 107 16.16 -14.59 3.11
CA ASN A 107 17.14 -13.58 3.54
C ASN A 107 16.49 -12.30 4.11
N TYR A 108 15.30 -12.43 4.72
CA TYR A 108 14.73 -11.28 5.43
C TYR A 108 15.74 -10.72 6.46
N PRO A 109 15.95 -9.40 6.57
CA PRO A 109 15.22 -8.30 5.92
C PRO A 109 15.96 -7.71 4.70
N TYR A 110 16.52 -8.52 3.85
CA TYR A 110 17.22 -8.04 2.65
C TYR A 110 16.20 -7.74 1.52
N PRO A 111 16.11 -6.48 1.04
CA PRO A 111 15.16 -6.12 0.00
C PRO A 111 15.52 -6.72 -1.36
N THR A 112 14.53 -6.89 -2.22
CA THR A 112 14.71 -7.14 -3.64
C THR A 112 14.42 -5.87 -4.44
N ALA A 113 14.75 -5.87 -5.74
CA ALA A 113 14.50 -4.73 -6.61
C ALA A 113 12.99 -4.49 -6.83
N SER A 114 12.62 -3.22 -6.94
CA SER A 114 11.33 -2.78 -7.48
C SER A 114 11.49 -2.36 -8.94
N TYR A 115 10.40 -2.40 -9.73
CA TYR A 115 10.47 -2.24 -11.18
C TYR A 115 9.49 -1.19 -11.70
N ILE A 116 9.91 -0.47 -12.76
CA ILE A 116 9.01 0.21 -13.68
C ILE A 116 9.03 -0.55 -15.00
N LEU A 117 7.86 -1.02 -15.42
CA LEU A 117 7.66 -1.75 -16.65
C LEU A 117 6.92 -0.86 -17.62
N GLN A 118 7.60 -0.41 -18.65
CA GLN A 118 7.02 0.35 -19.75
C GLN A 118 6.24 -0.59 -20.65
N ASN A 119 4.99 -0.24 -20.93
CA ASN A 119 4.09 -0.99 -21.80
C ASN A 119 4.21 -0.51 -23.25
N ASN A 120 4.03 -1.42 -24.18
CA ASN A 120 3.78 -1.13 -25.58
C ASN A 120 2.75 -2.17 -26.07
N LYS A 121 1.46 -1.84 -25.90
CA LYS A 121 0.32 -2.66 -26.34
C LYS A 121 0.41 -4.11 -25.87
N GLY A 122 0.52 -4.31 -24.56
CA GLY A 122 0.58 -5.62 -23.93
C GLY A 122 1.98 -6.26 -23.90
N LYS A 123 3.00 -5.54 -24.37
CA LYS A 123 4.40 -5.98 -24.28
C LYS A 123 5.20 -5.09 -23.36
N PHE A 124 5.64 -5.62 -22.24
CA PHE A 124 6.32 -4.88 -21.19
C PHE A 124 7.84 -4.99 -21.28
N THR A 125 8.51 -3.88 -20.98
CA THR A 125 9.97 -3.78 -20.93
C THR A 125 10.38 -3.20 -19.58
N ASP A 126 11.34 -3.82 -18.90
CA ASP A 126 11.95 -3.26 -17.69
C ASP A 126 12.85 -2.08 -18.08
N VAL A 127 12.42 -0.88 -17.67
CA VAL A 127 13.14 0.37 -17.92
C VAL A 127 13.78 0.94 -16.64
N THR A 128 13.64 0.27 -15.51
CA THR A 128 14.00 0.74 -14.17
C THR A 128 15.41 1.31 -14.11
N LYS A 129 16.41 0.55 -14.54
CA LYS A 129 17.81 0.99 -14.47
C LYS A 129 18.09 2.25 -15.26
N SER A 130 17.34 2.51 -16.34
CA SER A 130 17.56 3.64 -17.23
C SER A 130 16.85 4.92 -16.77
N ILE A 131 15.70 4.79 -16.10
CA ILE A 131 14.88 5.94 -15.74
C ILE A 131 14.70 6.14 -14.23
N ALA A 132 14.80 5.08 -13.42
CA ALA A 132 14.54 5.06 -11.98
C ALA A 132 15.54 4.19 -11.21
N PRO A 133 16.86 4.40 -11.33
CA PRO A 133 17.87 3.49 -10.75
C PRO A 133 17.76 3.36 -9.22
N ASP A 134 17.22 4.35 -8.51
CA ASP A 134 17.03 4.33 -7.07
C ASP A 134 16.07 3.21 -6.62
N LEU A 135 15.15 2.76 -7.48
CA LEU A 135 14.21 1.68 -7.19
C LEU A 135 14.87 0.31 -7.04
N MET A 136 16.08 0.13 -7.56
CA MET A 136 16.80 -1.15 -7.47
C MET A 136 17.16 -1.55 -6.04
N GLU A 137 17.30 -0.57 -5.13
CA GLU A 137 17.69 -0.76 -3.73
C GLU A 137 16.83 0.08 -2.78
N ILE A 138 15.57 0.36 -3.16
CA ILE A 138 14.71 1.32 -2.44
C ILE A 138 14.29 0.82 -1.06
N GLY A 139 14.18 -0.47 -0.85
CA GLY A 139 13.74 -1.09 0.39
C GLY A 139 12.68 -2.18 0.18
N MET A 140 12.09 -2.66 1.28
CA MET A 140 11.05 -3.70 1.27
C MET A 140 9.67 -3.06 1.08
N VAL A 141 9.29 -2.80 -0.17
CA VAL A 141 8.04 -2.12 -0.52
C VAL A 141 6.83 -3.00 -0.22
N SER A 142 5.82 -2.44 0.44
CA SER A 142 4.52 -3.07 0.73
C SER A 142 3.35 -2.35 0.07
N ALA A 143 3.51 -1.06 -0.27
CA ALA A 143 2.50 -0.26 -0.95
C ALA A 143 3.16 0.80 -1.83
N GLY A 144 2.48 1.14 -2.93
CA GLY A 144 2.92 2.18 -3.86
C GLY A 144 1.73 2.75 -4.61
N LEU A 145 1.75 4.04 -4.85
CA LEU A 145 0.74 4.77 -5.63
C LEU A 145 1.43 5.64 -6.68
N TRP A 146 0.84 5.67 -7.88
CA TRP A 146 1.11 6.74 -8.84
C TRP A 146 0.28 7.96 -8.48
N THR A 147 0.90 9.13 -8.39
CA THR A 147 0.26 10.37 -7.97
C THR A 147 0.92 11.58 -8.59
N ASP A 148 0.16 12.58 -8.99
CA ASP A 148 0.66 13.91 -9.38
C ASP A 148 0.58 14.82 -8.14
N TYR A 149 1.47 14.53 -7.15
CA TYR A 149 1.37 15.15 -5.82
C TYR A 149 1.75 16.65 -5.84
N ASN A 150 2.50 17.10 -6.85
CA ASN A 150 3.00 18.46 -6.99
C ASN A 150 2.22 19.28 -8.01
N ASN A 151 1.18 18.69 -8.64
CA ASN A 151 0.31 19.28 -9.65
C ASN A 151 1.07 19.78 -10.92
N ASP A 152 2.20 19.15 -11.28
CA ASP A 152 2.97 19.49 -12.49
C ASP A 152 2.48 18.71 -13.73
N GLY A 153 1.59 17.75 -13.51
CA GLY A 153 0.97 16.91 -14.52
C GLY A 153 1.76 15.64 -14.84
N ASP A 154 2.96 15.42 -14.29
CA ASP A 154 3.68 14.18 -14.40
C ASP A 154 3.32 13.27 -13.19
N TYR A 155 3.22 11.96 -13.42
CA TYR A 155 2.92 11.04 -12.34
C TYR A 155 4.19 10.60 -11.62
N ASP A 156 4.23 10.87 -10.33
CA ASP A 156 5.26 10.48 -9.39
C ASP A 156 4.90 9.16 -8.70
N LEU A 157 5.84 8.58 -7.94
CA LEU A 157 5.56 7.45 -7.06
C LEU A 157 5.69 7.87 -5.59
N ILE A 158 4.68 7.53 -4.79
CA ILE A 158 4.80 7.48 -3.34
C ILE A 158 4.82 6.02 -2.90
N LEU A 159 5.83 5.67 -2.09
CA LEU A 159 6.08 4.30 -1.66
C LEU A 159 6.09 4.20 -0.13
N ALA A 160 5.62 3.06 0.36
CA ALA A 160 5.71 2.69 1.76
C ALA A 160 6.16 1.23 1.91
N GLY A 161 6.81 0.91 3.03
CA GLY A 161 7.28 -0.45 3.25
C GLY A 161 7.89 -0.68 4.64
N GLU A 162 8.42 -1.88 4.85
CA GLU A 162 9.07 -2.22 6.11
C GLU A 162 10.47 -1.64 6.19
N TRP A 163 10.81 -1.09 7.35
CA TRP A 163 12.13 -0.52 7.65
C TRP A 163 12.53 0.63 6.74
N MET A 164 11.57 1.24 6.06
CA MET A 164 11.81 2.37 5.17
C MET A 164 10.90 3.56 5.50
N PRO A 165 11.29 4.79 5.14
CA PRO A 165 10.41 5.95 5.25
C PRO A 165 9.29 5.88 4.20
N ILE A 166 8.24 6.68 4.38
CA ILE A 166 7.39 7.06 3.25
C ILE A 166 8.28 7.78 2.25
N THR A 167 8.31 7.28 1.03
CA THR A 167 9.33 7.64 0.04
C THR A 167 8.69 8.28 -1.18
N ILE A 168 9.22 9.42 -1.61
CA ILE A 168 8.79 10.13 -2.83
C ILE A 168 9.83 9.91 -3.92
N ILE A 169 9.38 9.37 -5.04
CA ILE A 169 10.17 9.22 -6.27
C ILE A 169 9.58 10.16 -7.31
N GLU A 170 10.15 11.34 -7.43
CA GLU A 170 9.69 12.40 -8.33
C GLU A 170 10.03 12.05 -9.78
N ASN A 171 9.02 12.18 -10.65
CA ASN A 171 9.16 12.08 -12.10
C ASN A 171 9.47 13.47 -12.68
N ASN A 172 10.48 13.58 -13.48
CA ASN A 172 10.81 14.80 -14.18
C ASN A 172 11.00 14.49 -15.67
N GLY A 173 9.88 14.52 -16.40
CA GLY A 173 9.85 14.23 -17.82
C GLY A 173 10.30 12.80 -18.16
N GLY A 174 9.85 11.80 -17.42
CA GLY A 174 10.19 10.38 -17.61
C GLY A 174 11.51 9.94 -16.97
N LYS A 175 12.08 10.76 -16.07
CA LYS A 175 13.23 10.41 -15.23
C LYS A 175 12.86 10.54 -13.77
N PHE A 176 13.05 9.46 -13.04
CA PHE A 176 12.64 9.32 -11.66
C PHE A 176 13.80 9.47 -10.70
N LYS A 177 13.59 10.20 -9.61
CA LYS A 177 14.59 10.45 -8.60
C LYS A 177 14.00 10.38 -7.19
N ASN A 178 14.69 9.72 -6.29
CA ASN A 178 14.35 9.75 -4.87
C ASN A 178 14.66 11.12 -4.27
N ILE A 179 13.62 11.83 -3.83
CA ILE A 179 13.74 13.16 -3.20
C ILE A 179 13.35 13.16 -1.72
N THR A 180 13.12 12.00 -1.12
CA THR A 180 12.59 11.82 0.25
C THR A 180 13.33 12.66 1.29
N ASP A 181 14.65 12.75 1.21
CA ASP A 181 15.47 13.54 2.14
C ASP A 181 15.15 15.05 2.14
N GLN A 182 14.52 15.54 1.07
CA GLN A 182 14.17 16.94 0.89
C GLN A 182 12.74 17.26 1.31
N THR A 183 11.90 16.24 1.54
CA THR A 183 10.44 16.37 1.72
C THR A 183 10.00 16.51 3.18
N GLY A 184 10.87 16.21 4.14
CA GLY A 184 10.50 16.08 5.57
C GLY A 184 10.11 14.67 5.98
N LEU A 185 10.09 13.69 5.04
CA LEU A 185 9.66 12.31 5.31
C LEU A 185 10.80 11.37 5.75
N LYS A 186 12.06 11.81 5.71
CA LYS A 186 13.23 10.98 6.05
C LYS A 186 13.10 10.20 7.35
N GLU A 187 12.56 10.83 8.38
CA GLU A 187 12.44 10.26 9.71
C GLU A 187 11.15 9.42 9.91
N SER A 188 10.35 9.24 8.86
CA SER A 188 9.12 8.46 8.92
C SER A 188 9.33 6.95 8.82
N THR A 189 10.56 6.45 9.03
CA THR A 189 10.84 5.01 8.97
C THR A 189 9.93 4.21 9.89
N GLY A 190 9.26 3.18 9.31
CA GLY A 190 8.26 2.36 10.01
C GLY A 190 8.12 0.96 9.44
N TRP A 191 7.07 0.29 9.85
CA TRP A 191 6.58 -0.95 9.25
C TRP A 191 5.25 -0.67 8.57
N TRP A 192 5.34 0.04 7.46
CA TRP A 192 4.18 0.44 6.70
C TRP A 192 3.59 -0.74 5.91
N ASN A 193 2.26 -0.84 5.91
CA ASN A 193 1.55 -1.92 5.23
C ASN A 193 0.83 -1.44 3.97
N SER A 194 0.27 -0.23 4.01
CA SER A 194 -0.64 0.25 2.96
C SER A 194 -0.61 1.76 2.81
N LEU A 195 -1.05 2.24 1.64
CA LEU A 195 -1.21 3.66 1.30
C LEU A 195 -2.54 3.89 0.58
N THR A 196 -3.16 5.04 0.84
CA THR A 196 -4.22 5.60 0.01
C THR A 196 -4.03 7.11 -0.09
N GLY A 197 -4.46 7.72 -1.19
CA GLY A 197 -4.41 9.17 -1.39
C GLY A 197 -5.80 9.80 -1.40
N GLY A 198 -5.84 11.11 -1.14
CA GLY A 198 -7.03 11.95 -1.20
C GLY A 198 -6.72 13.38 -0.79
N ASP A 199 -7.49 14.32 -1.29
CA ASP A 199 -7.46 15.73 -0.87
C ASP A 199 -8.28 15.84 0.44
N PHE A 200 -7.62 15.60 1.59
CA PHE A 200 -8.29 15.47 2.89
C PHE A 200 -8.52 16.81 3.60
N ASP A 201 -7.84 17.86 3.19
CA ASP A 201 -8.01 19.20 3.74
C ASP A 201 -8.66 20.20 2.75
N ASN A 202 -9.01 19.71 1.56
CA ASN A 202 -9.70 20.45 0.50
C ASN A 202 -8.89 21.65 -0.04
N ASP A 203 -7.56 21.57 -0.05
CA ASP A 203 -6.67 22.59 -0.59
C ASP A 203 -6.32 22.37 -2.08
N GLY A 204 -6.63 21.17 -2.62
CA GLY A 204 -6.44 20.76 -4.00
C GLY A 204 -5.17 19.97 -4.25
N ASP A 205 -4.31 19.83 -3.26
CA ASP A 205 -3.13 18.98 -3.31
C ASP A 205 -3.48 17.55 -2.86
N MET A 206 -2.68 16.57 -3.28
CA MET A 206 -2.90 15.19 -2.85
C MET A 206 -2.17 14.91 -1.55
N ASP A 207 -2.94 14.52 -0.55
CA ASP A 207 -2.48 13.99 0.72
C ASP A 207 -2.54 12.47 0.75
N PHE A 208 -1.96 11.86 1.78
CA PHE A 208 -1.94 10.40 1.89
C PHE A 208 -2.26 9.92 3.30
N VAL A 209 -2.76 8.68 3.37
CA VAL A 209 -2.92 7.95 4.63
C VAL A 209 -2.14 6.66 4.52
N ALA A 210 -1.26 6.42 5.49
CA ALA A 210 -0.44 5.22 5.57
C ALA A 210 -0.82 4.36 6.77
N GLY A 211 -1.11 3.09 6.51
CA GLY A 211 -1.33 2.06 7.53
C GLY A 211 0.00 1.50 8.03
N ASN A 212 0.13 1.39 9.35
CA ASN A 212 1.33 0.89 10.01
C ASN A 212 0.99 -0.24 10.99
N PHE A 213 2.00 -0.74 11.68
CA PHE A 213 1.90 -1.88 12.58
C PHE A 213 1.07 -1.60 13.85
N GLY A 214 0.83 -0.32 14.18
CA GLY A 214 0.11 0.09 15.39
C GLY A 214 0.99 0.09 16.64
N ILE A 215 0.42 0.49 17.77
CA ILE A 215 1.20 0.66 19.02
C ILE A 215 0.74 -0.23 20.17
N ASN A 216 -0.23 -1.09 19.94
CA ASN A 216 -0.68 -2.07 20.95
C ASN A 216 0.23 -3.31 20.98
N LEU A 217 1.53 -3.06 21.11
CA LEU A 217 2.58 -4.04 21.04
C LEU A 217 3.52 -3.93 22.25
N LYS A 218 4.10 -5.08 22.64
CA LYS A 218 5.13 -5.14 23.68
C LYS A 218 6.37 -4.34 23.27
N TYR A 219 6.83 -4.53 22.05
CA TYR A 219 7.99 -3.86 21.48
C TYR A 219 7.53 -2.84 20.45
N ARG A 220 7.70 -1.56 20.74
CA ARG A 220 7.30 -0.46 19.87
C ARG A 220 8.26 0.72 20.04
N PRO A 221 8.47 1.52 19.00
CA PRO A 221 9.17 2.79 19.14
C PRO A 221 8.45 3.67 20.17
N ARG A 222 9.21 4.30 21.04
CA ARG A 222 8.71 5.29 22.00
C ARG A 222 9.46 6.61 21.79
N GLU A 223 10.46 6.89 22.62
CA GLU A 223 11.35 8.04 22.45
C GLU A 223 12.51 7.73 21.51
N LYS A 224 12.81 6.43 21.31
CA LYS A 224 13.89 5.93 20.46
C LYS A 224 13.37 4.82 19.55
N PRO A 225 14.00 4.60 18.38
CA PRO A 225 13.55 3.61 17.39
C PRO A 225 13.69 2.17 17.91
N ILE A 226 12.96 1.24 17.27
CA ILE A 226 13.33 -0.17 17.26
C ILE A 226 14.49 -0.33 16.28
N GLU A 227 15.49 -1.13 16.64
CA GLU A 227 16.66 -1.34 15.80
C GLU A 227 16.80 -2.81 15.42
N LEU A 228 17.23 -3.07 14.19
CA LEU A 228 17.50 -4.40 13.68
C LEU A 228 18.91 -4.45 13.11
N PHE A 229 19.66 -5.46 13.58
CA PHE A 229 21.01 -5.77 13.14
C PHE A 229 21.01 -7.09 12.40
N TYR A 230 21.65 -7.14 11.23
CA TYR A 230 21.70 -8.30 10.36
C TYR A 230 23.12 -8.53 9.86
N ASP A 231 23.68 -9.68 10.21
CA ASP A 231 25.02 -10.11 9.82
C ASP A 231 25.16 -11.63 10.04
N ASP A 232 26.22 -12.26 9.55
CA ASP A 232 26.65 -13.61 9.95
C ASP A 232 27.53 -13.46 11.21
N TYR A 233 26.89 -13.51 12.39
CA TYR A 233 27.58 -13.22 13.65
C TYR A 233 28.45 -14.36 14.14
N ASP A 234 28.06 -15.61 13.92
CA ASP A 234 28.78 -16.81 14.36
C ASP A 234 29.62 -17.46 13.24
N ASN A 235 29.67 -16.84 12.06
CA ASN A 235 30.41 -17.27 10.87
C ASN A 235 30.04 -18.68 10.38
N ASN A 236 28.75 -19.02 10.47
CA ASN A 236 28.21 -20.29 9.98
C ASN A 236 27.79 -20.26 8.51
N GLY A 237 27.85 -19.10 7.84
CA GLY A 237 27.48 -18.88 6.45
C GLY A 237 26.00 -18.52 6.26
N THR A 238 25.21 -18.46 7.32
CA THR A 238 23.85 -17.93 7.33
C THR A 238 23.84 -16.56 8.03
N HIS A 239 22.89 -15.71 7.64
CA HIS A 239 22.77 -14.41 8.30
C HIS A 239 21.78 -14.47 9.44
N ASP A 240 22.12 -13.74 10.50
CA ASP A 240 21.40 -13.68 11.76
C ASP A 240 20.69 -12.36 11.92
N ILE A 241 19.58 -12.37 12.68
CA ILE A 241 18.81 -11.17 13.01
C ILE A 241 18.82 -10.95 14.52
N ILE A 242 19.34 -9.81 14.95
CA ILE A 242 19.22 -9.35 16.33
C ILE A 242 18.39 -8.06 16.34
N MET A 243 17.17 -8.13 16.87
CA MET A 243 16.34 -6.95 17.09
C MET A 243 16.53 -6.41 18.49
N GLY A 244 16.59 -5.09 18.62
CA GLY A 244 16.70 -4.38 19.87
C GLY A 244 15.60 -3.35 20.09
N TYR A 245 15.23 -3.16 21.35
CA TYR A 245 14.33 -2.09 21.80
C TYR A 245 14.97 -1.30 22.95
N TRP A 246 14.74 -0.02 22.97
CA TRP A 246 15.27 0.87 23.99
C TRP A 246 14.39 0.87 25.24
N GLN A 247 15.05 0.81 26.39
CA GLN A 247 14.47 1.08 27.70
C GLN A 247 15.36 2.11 28.44
N GLY A 248 14.95 3.35 28.43
CA GLY A 248 15.81 4.48 28.79
C GLY A 248 16.99 4.60 27.83
N ASP A 249 18.22 4.54 28.34
CA ASP A 249 19.44 4.65 27.53
C ASP A 249 20.06 3.31 27.13
N LYS A 250 19.39 2.21 27.46
CA LYS A 250 19.87 0.85 27.17
C LYS A 250 19.08 0.21 26.06
N LEU A 251 19.79 -0.45 25.12
CA LEU A 251 19.24 -1.20 24.01
C LEU A 251 19.25 -2.70 24.33
N TYR A 252 18.09 -3.26 24.60
CA TYR A 252 17.93 -4.67 24.98
C TYR A 252 17.52 -5.54 23.81
N PRO A 253 17.94 -6.82 23.74
CA PRO A 253 17.47 -7.76 22.75
C PRO A 253 15.97 -8.03 22.91
N GLN A 254 15.26 -8.14 21.78
CA GLN A 254 13.82 -8.43 21.78
C GLN A 254 13.54 -9.90 22.06
N LYS A 255 14.29 -10.80 21.41
CA LYS A 255 14.10 -12.26 21.54
C LYS A 255 14.64 -12.78 22.85
N THR A 256 14.08 -13.90 23.30
CA THR A 256 14.59 -14.61 24.47
C THR A 256 15.95 -15.26 24.16
N ARG A 257 16.69 -15.62 25.22
CA ARG A 257 18.00 -16.26 25.10
C ARG A 257 17.93 -17.53 24.24
N GLU A 258 16.96 -18.39 24.49
CA GLU A 258 16.78 -19.67 23.79
C GLU A 258 16.53 -19.46 22.30
N ARG A 259 15.70 -18.49 21.94
CA ARG A 259 15.40 -18.19 20.54
C ARG A 259 16.59 -17.61 19.79
N LEU A 260 17.45 -16.86 20.48
CA LEU A 260 18.70 -16.41 19.86
C LEU A 260 19.73 -17.56 19.73
N ILE A 261 19.79 -18.48 20.68
CA ILE A 261 20.66 -19.67 20.58
C ILE A 261 20.29 -20.60 19.42
N GLU A 262 18.99 -20.70 19.10
CA GLU A 262 18.52 -21.45 17.92
C GLU A 262 19.11 -20.91 16.61
N GLN A 263 19.34 -19.61 16.55
CA GLN A 263 19.86 -18.91 15.40
C GLN A 263 21.38 -18.69 15.51
N ILE A 264 21.87 -18.22 16.65
CA ILE A 264 23.25 -17.82 16.90
C ILE A 264 23.79 -18.65 18.06
N LYS A 265 24.56 -19.66 17.75
CA LYS A 265 25.04 -20.65 18.75
C LYS A 265 25.93 -20.01 19.81
N ASP A 266 26.72 -19.01 19.46
CA ASP A 266 27.65 -18.31 20.35
C ASP A 266 26.96 -17.68 21.56
N VAL A 267 25.66 -17.33 21.45
CA VAL A 267 24.86 -16.72 22.53
C VAL A 267 24.85 -17.62 23.77
N GLU A 268 24.91 -18.96 23.61
CA GLU A 268 24.99 -19.90 24.72
C GLU A 268 26.26 -19.73 25.56
N THR A 269 27.37 -19.42 24.90
CA THR A 269 28.68 -19.22 25.54
C THR A 269 28.82 -17.77 26.05
N ILE A 270 28.35 -16.78 25.28
CA ILE A 270 28.45 -15.36 25.67
C ILE A 270 27.60 -15.08 26.91
N PHE A 271 26.41 -15.69 26.98
CA PHE A 271 25.49 -15.55 28.10
C PHE A 271 25.10 -16.92 28.63
N PRO A 272 25.88 -17.49 29.57
CA PRO A 272 25.74 -18.90 30.02
C PRO A 272 24.41 -19.15 30.75
N ASP A 273 23.77 -18.14 31.29
CA ASP A 273 22.52 -18.24 32.02
C ASP A 273 21.56 -17.07 31.78
N TRP A 274 20.32 -17.23 32.24
CA TRP A 274 19.28 -16.21 32.13
C TRP A 274 19.56 -14.91 32.87
N HIS A 275 20.33 -14.97 33.94
CA HIS A 275 20.65 -13.79 34.73
C HIS A 275 21.59 -12.87 33.94
N THR A 276 22.62 -13.42 33.35
CA THR A 276 23.58 -12.68 32.52
C THR A 276 22.91 -12.14 31.26
N TYR A 277 22.06 -12.95 30.58
CA TYR A 277 21.30 -12.52 29.43
C TYR A 277 20.30 -11.41 29.76
N GLY A 278 19.58 -11.51 30.86
CA GLY A 278 18.56 -10.52 31.25
C GLY A 278 19.10 -9.12 31.58
N GLN A 279 20.42 -9.01 31.78
CA GLN A 279 21.12 -7.73 31.98
C GLN A 279 21.82 -7.22 30.72
N ALA A 280 21.93 -8.08 29.68
CA ALA A 280 22.70 -7.79 28.51
C ALA A 280 22.05 -6.71 27.62
N GLU A 281 22.89 -5.81 27.15
CA GLU A 281 22.55 -4.90 26.06
C GLU A 281 22.98 -5.51 24.72
N ILE A 282 22.41 -5.03 23.62
CA ILE A 282 22.79 -5.47 22.25
C ILE A 282 24.30 -5.39 22.04
N TRP A 283 24.95 -4.40 22.65
CA TRP A 283 26.41 -4.19 22.51
C TRP A 283 27.25 -5.28 23.19
N ASP A 284 26.68 -6.04 24.14
CA ASP A 284 27.37 -7.09 24.87
C ASP A 284 27.52 -8.39 24.06
N PHE A 285 26.81 -8.51 22.92
CA PHE A 285 26.88 -9.67 22.04
C PHE A 285 28.25 -9.74 21.33
N TYR A 286 28.54 -8.74 20.51
CA TYR A 286 29.75 -8.71 19.67
C TYR A 286 30.52 -7.38 19.74
N GLY A 287 30.18 -6.54 20.72
CA GLY A 287 30.76 -5.20 20.89
C GLY A 287 30.12 -4.16 19.96
N LYS A 288 30.02 -2.94 20.48
CA LYS A 288 29.31 -1.84 19.81
C LYS A 288 29.78 -1.60 18.36
N LYS A 289 31.09 -1.59 18.12
CA LYS A 289 31.67 -1.33 16.79
C LYS A 289 31.23 -2.39 15.76
N ARG A 290 31.19 -3.68 16.12
CA ARG A 290 30.76 -4.74 15.19
C ARG A 290 29.26 -4.63 14.93
N MET A 291 28.46 -4.44 15.98
CA MET A 291 27.01 -4.31 15.85
C MET A 291 26.62 -3.11 14.96
N GLU A 292 27.22 -1.92 15.17
CA GLU A 292 26.95 -0.76 14.34
C GLU A 292 27.41 -0.90 12.87
N ASN A 293 28.38 -1.76 12.59
CA ASN A 293 28.88 -2.07 11.25
C ASN A 293 28.32 -3.40 10.70
N SER A 294 27.19 -3.88 11.21
CA SER A 294 26.48 -5.03 10.66
C SER A 294 26.16 -4.80 9.18
N LYS A 295 26.05 -5.87 8.42
CA LYS A 295 25.74 -5.82 6.98
C LYS A 295 24.49 -4.98 6.67
N LEU A 296 23.45 -5.09 7.53
CA LEU A 296 22.32 -4.15 7.56
C LEU A 296 22.07 -3.71 9.00
N HIS A 297 21.78 -2.43 9.15
CA HIS A 297 21.35 -1.85 10.42
C HIS A 297 20.15 -0.93 10.15
N TYR A 298 18.95 -1.45 10.44
CA TYR A 298 17.71 -0.75 10.23
C TYR A 298 17.18 -0.13 11.52
N LYS A 299 16.41 0.95 11.34
CA LYS A 299 15.71 1.64 12.44
C LYS A 299 14.26 1.89 12.02
N ALA A 300 13.32 1.63 12.93
CA ALA A 300 11.94 2.03 12.77
C ALA A 300 11.60 3.07 13.83
N ASN A 301 11.33 4.29 13.39
CA ASN A 301 11.05 5.45 14.25
C ASN A 301 9.59 5.48 14.69
N THR A 302 8.69 4.90 13.88
CA THR A 302 7.25 4.95 14.13
C THR A 302 6.53 3.67 13.75
N PHE A 303 5.52 3.30 14.55
CA PHE A 303 4.51 2.29 14.21
C PHE A 303 3.10 2.89 14.16
N TYR A 304 2.98 4.21 14.24
CA TYR A 304 1.69 4.87 14.13
C TYR A 304 1.19 4.88 12.69
N SER A 305 -0.04 4.40 12.47
CA SER A 305 -0.79 4.72 11.26
C SER A 305 -1.00 6.23 11.19
N SER A 306 -0.73 6.84 10.04
CA SER A 306 -0.53 8.29 9.96
C SER A 306 -1.21 8.90 8.74
N TYR A 307 -1.62 10.14 8.88
CA TYR A 307 -1.94 11.08 7.82
C TYR A 307 -0.66 11.81 7.40
N ILE A 308 -0.40 11.86 6.13
CA ILE A 308 0.75 12.51 5.51
C ILE A 308 0.22 13.71 4.70
N GLU A 309 0.24 14.87 5.34
CA GLU A 309 -0.21 16.13 4.76
C GLU A 309 0.82 16.65 3.76
N ASN A 310 0.37 16.97 2.57
CA ASN A 310 1.14 17.72 1.59
C ASN A 310 1.04 19.21 1.93
N LEU A 311 2.16 19.87 2.10
CA LEU A 311 2.22 21.30 2.41
C LEU A 311 2.61 22.14 1.19
N GLY A 312 2.59 21.53 0.01
CA GLY A 312 3.12 22.11 -1.20
C GLY A 312 4.65 22.24 -1.22
N ASN A 313 5.21 22.62 -2.36
CA ASN A 313 6.66 22.83 -2.55
C ASN A 313 7.53 21.64 -2.11
N ASN A 314 7.09 20.41 -2.40
CA ASN A 314 7.76 19.16 -2.03
C ASN A 314 7.96 19.02 -0.51
N LYS A 315 7.05 19.52 0.31
CA LYS A 315 7.08 19.39 1.77
C LYS A 315 5.87 18.63 2.27
N PHE A 316 6.13 17.70 3.18
CA PHE A 316 5.11 16.88 3.83
C PHE A 316 5.26 16.93 5.34
N GLN A 317 4.14 16.76 6.03
CA GLN A 317 4.08 16.58 7.46
C GLN A 317 3.40 15.27 7.82
N VAL A 318 4.07 14.44 8.62
CA VAL A 318 3.48 13.20 9.15
C VAL A 318 2.71 13.51 10.42
N LYS A 319 1.40 13.28 10.39
CA LYS A 319 0.48 13.47 11.53
C LYS A 319 -0.10 12.12 11.94
N ARG A 320 -0.01 11.81 13.22
CA ARG A 320 -0.56 10.56 13.76
C ARG A 320 -2.09 10.57 13.67
N LEU A 321 -2.68 9.50 13.17
CA LEU A 321 -4.12 9.26 13.24
C LEU A 321 -4.60 9.05 14.70
N PRO A 322 -5.90 9.20 14.98
CA PRO A 322 -6.47 8.95 16.30
C PRO A 322 -6.11 7.59 16.89
N ASN A 323 -6.21 7.48 18.21
CA ASN A 323 -5.81 6.26 18.95
C ASN A 323 -6.54 5.00 18.48
N ASP A 324 -7.78 5.13 18.04
CA ASP A 324 -8.59 4.03 17.54
C ASP A 324 -7.91 3.31 16.34
N ALA A 325 -7.24 4.07 15.46
CA ALA A 325 -6.48 3.53 14.35
C ALA A 325 -5.12 2.93 14.75
N GLN A 326 -4.77 2.95 16.05
CA GLN A 326 -3.47 2.47 16.55
C GLN A 326 -3.57 1.15 17.32
N ILE A 327 -4.78 0.60 17.46
CA ILE A 327 -5.04 -0.53 18.36
C ILE A 327 -4.53 -1.85 17.76
N SER A 328 -4.48 -1.95 16.45
CA SER A 328 -3.96 -3.13 15.71
C SER A 328 -3.22 -2.69 14.45
N SER A 329 -2.57 -3.62 13.77
CA SER A 329 -1.99 -3.35 12.45
C SER A 329 -3.06 -2.90 11.48
N THR A 330 -2.80 -1.82 10.74
CA THR A 330 -3.69 -1.33 9.70
C THR A 330 -3.21 -1.83 8.34
N PHE A 331 -4.05 -2.62 7.66
CA PHE A 331 -3.82 -3.11 6.31
C PHE A 331 -4.76 -2.45 5.32
N GLY A 332 -6.06 -2.75 5.38
CA GLY A 332 -7.03 -2.15 4.47
C GLY A 332 -7.34 -0.70 4.83
N ILE A 333 -7.25 0.20 3.84
CA ILE A 333 -7.60 1.62 3.98
C ILE A 333 -8.33 2.07 2.72
N VAL A 334 -9.42 2.81 2.92
CA VAL A 334 -10.17 3.48 1.85
C VAL A 334 -10.48 4.91 2.28
N ALA A 335 -10.27 5.86 1.37
CA ALA A 335 -10.72 7.25 1.50
C ALA A 335 -12.07 7.41 0.81
N MET A 336 -13.10 7.86 1.54
CA MET A 336 -14.43 8.10 0.99
C MET A 336 -15.26 8.98 1.95
N ASP A 337 -16.21 9.73 1.41
CA ASP A 337 -17.19 10.50 2.21
C ASP A 337 -18.32 9.54 2.66
N VAL A 338 -18.28 9.05 3.90
CA VAL A 338 -19.27 8.07 4.40
C VAL A 338 -20.52 8.73 4.98
N ASN A 339 -20.42 9.98 5.42
CA ASN A 339 -21.50 10.72 6.10
C ASN A 339 -22.19 11.75 5.22
N ASN A 340 -21.71 11.96 3.98
CA ASN A 340 -22.20 12.92 2.99
C ASN A 340 -22.02 14.39 3.42
N ASP A 341 -20.93 14.73 4.11
CA ASP A 341 -20.62 16.11 4.47
C ASP A 341 -19.70 16.84 3.47
N GLY A 342 -19.24 16.09 2.45
CA GLY A 342 -18.36 16.60 1.39
C GLY A 342 -16.88 16.45 1.70
N ASN A 343 -16.49 16.06 2.91
CA ASN A 343 -15.11 15.81 3.29
C ASN A 343 -14.76 14.32 3.11
N LEU A 344 -13.49 14.02 2.94
CA LEU A 344 -13.02 12.63 2.90
C LEU A 344 -12.86 12.08 4.32
N ASP A 345 -13.48 10.94 4.54
CA ASP A 345 -13.31 10.12 5.74
C ASP A 345 -12.33 8.96 5.44
N ILE A 346 -11.81 8.35 6.49
CA ILE A 346 -10.96 7.18 6.42
C ILE A 346 -11.73 5.98 6.96
N VAL A 347 -11.90 4.94 6.14
CA VAL A 347 -12.34 3.63 6.60
C VAL A 347 -11.14 2.70 6.58
N SER A 348 -10.82 2.10 7.72
CA SER A 348 -9.65 1.24 7.83
C SER A 348 -9.91 0.02 8.72
N HIS A 349 -9.16 -1.03 8.47
CA HIS A 349 -9.13 -2.22 9.32
C HIS A 349 -7.80 -2.94 9.23
N GLY A 350 -7.62 -3.91 10.11
CA GLY A 350 -6.50 -4.84 10.03
C GLY A 350 -6.28 -5.57 11.33
N ASN A 351 -5.82 -6.80 11.21
CA ASN A 351 -5.30 -7.63 12.28
C ASN A 351 -4.14 -8.46 11.74
N PHE A 352 -3.27 -8.92 12.63
CA PHE A 352 -2.11 -9.72 12.27
C PHE A 352 -2.01 -10.92 13.20
N TYR A 353 -2.46 -12.08 12.71
CA TYR A 353 -2.50 -13.34 13.47
C TYR A 353 -1.23 -14.16 13.26
N GLU A 354 -0.51 -13.93 12.18
CA GLU A 354 0.66 -14.68 11.74
C GLU A 354 1.93 -14.24 12.49
N THR A 355 1.83 -14.04 13.79
CA THR A 355 2.96 -13.70 14.65
C THR A 355 3.66 -14.96 15.15
N GLU A 356 4.94 -14.84 15.47
CA GLU A 356 5.66 -15.92 16.17
C GLU A 356 5.09 -16.15 17.59
N ILE A 357 5.30 -17.35 18.15
CA ILE A 357 4.68 -17.78 19.42
C ILE A 357 4.99 -16.84 20.60
N GLU A 358 6.15 -16.20 20.62
CA GLU A 358 6.55 -15.26 21.69
C GLU A 358 6.00 -13.85 21.49
N THR A 359 5.47 -13.55 20.32
CA THR A 359 4.84 -12.27 19.99
C THR A 359 3.32 -12.41 20.10
N ASN A 360 2.68 -11.50 20.82
CA ASN A 360 1.23 -11.56 20.95
C ASN A 360 0.56 -11.35 19.59
N THR A 361 -0.43 -12.18 19.30
CA THR A 361 -1.34 -12.00 18.17
C THR A 361 -1.98 -10.61 18.23
N GLN A 362 -1.99 -9.91 17.10
CA GLN A 362 -2.67 -8.62 16.98
C GLN A 362 -4.09 -8.85 16.45
N ASP A 363 -5.04 -8.98 17.36
CA ASP A 363 -6.44 -9.33 17.09
C ASP A 363 -7.43 -8.32 17.69
N ALA A 364 -6.94 -7.18 18.16
CA ALA A 364 -7.75 -6.17 18.82
C ALA A 364 -8.45 -5.19 17.85
N GLY A 365 -8.16 -5.26 16.55
CA GLY A 365 -8.78 -4.43 15.52
C GLY A 365 -10.21 -4.87 15.24
N ILE A 366 -11.14 -3.92 15.27
CA ILE A 366 -12.56 -4.14 14.97
C ILE A 366 -13.04 -3.37 13.75
N GLY A 367 -12.13 -2.72 13.05
CA GLY A 367 -12.43 -1.75 11.99
C GLY A 367 -12.65 -0.34 12.53
N ASN A 368 -12.26 0.66 11.77
CA ASN A 368 -12.33 2.07 12.13
C ASN A 368 -13.03 2.86 11.02
N VAL A 369 -13.85 3.82 11.42
CA VAL A 369 -14.32 4.92 10.59
C VAL A 369 -13.86 6.20 11.28
N LEU A 370 -13.06 6.99 10.60
CA LEU A 370 -12.54 8.27 11.09
C LEU A 370 -13.14 9.37 10.21
N LEU A 371 -14.04 10.18 10.77
CA LEU A 371 -14.70 11.26 10.07
C LEU A 371 -13.73 12.42 9.89
N GLY A 372 -13.51 12.83 8.64
CA GLY A 372 -12.70 13.98 8.29
C GLY A 372 -13.46 15.29 8.45
N THR A 373 -12.77 16.34 8.86
CA THR A 373 -13.37 17.69 9.03
C THR A 373 -13.02 18.63 7.88
N GLY A 374 -12.27 18.12 6.87
CA GLY A 374 -11.87 18.87 5.69
C GLY A 374 -10.76 19.90 5.94
N ASP A 375 -9.98 19.68 7.00
CA ASP A 375 -8.80 20.46 7.39
C ASP A 375 -7.66 19.55 7.90
N GLY A 376 -7.66 18.29 7.46
CA GLY A 376 -6.66 17.27 7.86
C GLY A 376 -6.86 16.72 9.27
N HIS A 377 -7.98 16.99 9.94
CA HIS A 377 -8.34 16.42 11.23
C HIS A 377 -9.36 15.30 11.10
N PHE A 378 -9.26 14.30 11.99
CA PHE A 378 -10.10 13.10 11.94
C PHE A 378 -10.68 12.79 13.33
N THR A 379 -11.98 12.48 13.36
CA THR A 379 -12.70 12.11 14.58
C THR A 379 -13.21 10.67 14.48
N PRO A 380 -12.85 9.77 15.40
CA PRO A 380 -13.33 8.40 15.38
C PRO A 380 -14.84 8.30 15.52
N LEU A 381 -15.50 7.56 14.60
CA LEU A 381 -16.88 7.17 14.72
C LEU A 381 -16.96 5.75 15.30
N HIS A 382 -17.47 5.62 16.50
CA HIS A 382 -17.55 4.32 17.16
C HIS A 382 -18.35 3.30 16.33
N ALA A 383 -17.88 2.05 16.26
CA ALA A 383 -18.47 0.96 15.44
C ALA A 383 -19.97 0.75 15.66
N ARG A 384 -20.47 1.04 16.87
CA ARG A 384 -21.90 1.04 17.21
C ARG A 384 -22.73 1.97 16.31
N TYR A 385 -22.16 3.08 15.87
CA TYR A 385 -22.85 4.08 15.05
C TYR A 385 -22.54 3.93 13.58
N SER A 386 -21.30 3.55 13.23
CA SER A 386 -20.93 3.30 11.82
C SER A 386 -21.50 2.01 11.27
N GLY A 387 -21.72 1.00 12.13
CA GLY A 387 -22.05 -0.35 11.68
C GLY A 387 -20.90 -1.09 10.99
N PHE A 388 -19.74 -0.46 10.83
CA PHE A 388 -18.56 -1.11 10.29
C PHE A 388 -17.86 -1.89 11.40
N TYR A 389 -17.94 -3.21 11.32
CA TYR A 389 -17.36 -4.11 12.30
C TYR A 389 -16.66 -5.27 11.58
N SER A 390 -15.33 -5.16 11.45
CA SER A 390 -14.45 -6.11 10.76
C SER A 390 -13.35 -6.55 11.73
N CYS A 391 -13.60 -7.65 12.45
CA CYS A 391 -12.77 -8.07 13.60
C CYS A 391 -11.99 -9.38 13.35
N LEU A 392 -12.03 -9.92 12.14
CA LEU A 392 -11.29 -11.13 11.80
C LEU A 392 -9.83 -10.77 11.42
N ASN A 393 -9.10 -11.74 10.87
CA ASN A 393 -7.76 -11.48 10.34
C ASN A 393 -7.81 -10.66 9.03
N ALA A 394 -8.34 -9.44 9.17
CA ALA A 394 -8.68 -8.56 8.05
C ALA A 394 -7.42 -8.04 7.35
N LYS A 395 -7.44 -8.02 6.01
CA LYS A 395 -6.31 -7.62 5.16
C LYS A 395 -6.71 -6.53 4.16
N ALA A 396 -7.26 -6.88 3.01
CA ALA A 396 -7.60 -5.88 2.00
C ALA A 396 -8.99 -5.29 2.22
N LEU A 397 -9.13 -4.02 1.86
CA LEU A 397 -10.38 -3.26 1.87
C LEU A 397 -10.51 -2.55 0.53
N ALA A 398 -11.65 -2.70 -0.14
CA ALA A 398 -11.89 -2.07 -1.42
C ALA A 398 -13.33 -1.62 -1.57
N VAL A 399 -13.55 -0.51 -2.27
CA VAL A 399 -14.89 -0.07 -2.70
C VAL A 399 -15.17 -0.63 -4.08
N ILE A 400 -16.26 -1.38 -4.20
CA ILE A 400 -16.74 -1.87 -5.48
C ILE A 400 -18.13 -1.31 -5.80
N THR A 401 -18.42 -1.19 -7.09
CA THR A 401 -19.72 -0.74 -7.58
C THR A 401 -20.55 -1.94 -7.98
N LEU A 402 -21.71 -2.14 -7.32
CA LEU A 402 -22.58 -3.28 -7.54
C LEU A 402 -23.90 -2.94 -8.22
N GLY A 403 -24.32 -3.85 -9.10
CA GLY A 403 -25.65 -3.89 -9.70
C GLY A 403 -25.97 -2.76 -10.67
N THR A 404 -27.19 -2.76 -11.19
CA THR A 404 -27.69 -1.74 -12.12
C THR A 404 -27.84 -0.37 -11.49
N ASN A 405 -28.06 -0.32 -10.16
CA ASN A 405 -28.17 0.92 -9.38
C ASN A 405 -26.81 1.56 -9.06
N LYS A 406 -25.71 0.92 -9.47
CA LYS A 406 -24.35 1.39 -9.22
C LYS A 406 -24.10 1.74 -7.74
N THR A 407 -24.52 0.86 -6.85
CA THR A 407 -24.39 1.07 -5.40
C THR A 407 -22.95 0.80 -4.97
N PRO A 408 -22.29 1.73 -4.27
CA PRO A 408 -20.98 1.47 -3.68
C PRO A 408 -21.11 0.49 -2.51
N VAL A 409 -20.23 -0.50 -2.47
CA VAL A 409 -20.12 -1.49 -1.40
C VAL A 409 -18.68 -1.64 -1.00
N LEU A 410 -18.43 -1.63 0.29
CA LEU A 410 -17.12 -1.87 0.85
C LEU A 410 -16.93 -3.38 1.06
N LEU A 411 -15.89 -3.93 0.45
CA LEU A 411 -15.50 -5.33 0.61
C LEU A 411 -14.29 -5.41 1.54
N SER A 412 -14.36 -6.27 2.53
CA SER A 412 -13.30 -6.62 3.46
C SER A 412 -12.88 -8.07 3.24
N THR A 413 -11.60 -8.31 3.00
CA THR A 413 -11.06 -9.67 2.91
C THR A 413 -10.42 -10.07 4.22
N ASN A 414 -10.49 -11.35 4.53
CA ASN A 414 -9.92 -11.92 5.74
C ASN A 414 -9.01 -13.11 5.38
N ASN A 415 -7.82 -13.17 5.95
CA ASN A 415 -6.93 -14.30 5.76
C ASN A 415 -7.57 -15.56 6.39
N ASN A 416 -7.64 -16.64 5.61
CA ASN A 416 -8.26 -17.92 5.98
C ASN A 416 -9.70 -17.82 6.50
N ASN A 417 -10.46 -16.79 6.08
CA ASN A 417 -11.84 -16.60 6.49
C ASN A 417 -12.71 -16.00 5.37
N LYS A 418 -14.01 -15.85 5.63
CA LYS A 418 -14.96 -15.31 4.67
C LYS A 418 -14.70 -13.83 4.39
N MET A 419 -14.91 -13.43 3.16
CA MET A 419 -15.04 -12.03 2.78
C MET A 419 -16.32 -11.44 3.38
N GLU A 420 -16.24 -10.21 3.85
CA GLU A 420 -17.35 -9.44 4.38
C GLU A 420 -17.69 -8.29 3.42
N ALA A 421 -18.97 -7.91 3.37
CA ALA A 421 -19.44 -6.82 2.52
C ALA A 421 -20.31 -5.87 3.35
N PHE A 422 -20.00 -4.58 3.27
CA PHE A 422 -20.69 -3.52 3.98
C PHE A 422 -21.31 -2.55 2.98
N LYS A 423 -22.62 -2.40 3.07
CA LYS A 423 -23.36 -1.47 2.23
C LYS A 423 -23.53 -0.15 2.97
N LEU A 424 -23.23 0.95 2.29
CA LEU A 424 -23.54 2.28 2.82
C LEU A 424 -25.07 2.48 2.89
N VAL A 425 -25.53 3.04 4.02
CA VAL A 425 -26.97 3.29 4.25
C VAL A 425 -27.46 4.53 3.50
N SER A 426 -26.53 5.38 3.05
CA SER A 426 -26.81 6.62 2.32
C SER A 426 -27.26 6.37 0.88
N ASN A 427 -27.94 7.36 0.26
CA ASN A 427 -28.38 7.35 -1.14
C ASN A 427 -27.23 7.57 -2.13
N GLN A 428 -26.03 7.16 -1.76
CA GLN A 428 -24.85 7.31 -2.64
C GLN A 428 -24.95 6.39 -3.86
N LYS A 429 -24.44 6.89 -4.97
CA LYS A 429 -24.29 6.16 -6.23
C LYS A 429 -22.86 6.32 -6.75
N SER A 430 -22.42 5.37 -7.52
CA SER A 430 -21.14 5.47 -8.23
C SER A 430 -21.38 5.90 -9.67
N VAL A 431 -20.58 6.87 -10.15
CA VAL A 431 -20.41 7.17 -11.56
C VAL A 431 -19.21 6.40 -12.06
N ALA A 432 -19.43 5.41 -12.94
CA ALA A 432 -18.36 4.63 -13.52
C ALA A 432 -17.56 5.47 -14.51
N LEU A 433 -16.26 5.29 -14.53
CA LEU A 433 -15.31 6.03 -15.33
C LEU A 433 -14.63 5.12 -16.37
N ASN A 434 -13.95 5.73 -17.33
CA ASN A 434 -13.20 4.99 -18.34
C ASN A 434 -11.85 4.53 -17.79
N ASN A 435 -11.24 3.53 -18.44
CA ASN A 435 -9.94 2.99 -18.04
C ASN A 435 -8.84 4.06 -18.05
N ASN A 436 -8.87 4.99 -19.01
CA ASN A 436 -7.86 6.05 -19.18
C ASN A 436 -8.14 7.33 -18.39
N ASP A 437 -9.22 7.37 -17.60
CA ASP A 437 -9.47 8.52 -16.70
C ASP A 437 -8.45 8.52 -15.57
N ALA A 438 -7.87 9.68 -15.32
CA ALA A 438 -6.75 9.86 -14.40
C ALA A 438 -7.18 10.48 -13.08
N TYR A 439 -7.95 11.57 -13.15
CA TYR A 439 -8.50 12.21 -11.96
C TYR A 439 -9.83 12.90 -12.24
N ALA A 440 -10.55 13.21 -11.19
CA ALA A 440 -11.79 13.96 -11.22
C ALA A 440 -11.70 15.23 -10.37
N ILE A 441 -12.34 16.30 -10.82
CA ILE A 441 -12.68 17.46 -10.00
C ILE A 441 -14.16 17.38 -9.66
N ILE A 442 -14.45 17.24 -8.38
CA ILE A 442 -15.78 17.17 -7.82
C ILE A 442 -16.15 18.58 -7.34
N THR A 443 -17.20 19.18 -7.91
CA THR A 443 -17.73 20.47 -7.48
C THR A 443 -18.99 20.23 -6.65
N PHE A 444 -19.01 20.76 -5.42
CA PHE A 444 -20.12 20.65 -4.50
C PHE A 444 -21.14 21.79 -4.69
N THR A 445 -22.34 21.62 -4.15
CA THR A 445 -23.46 22.61 -4.26
C THR A 445 -23.14 23.91 -3.53
N ASP A 446 -22.23 23.94 -2.60
CA ASP A 446 -21.70 25.13 -1.91
C ASP A 446 -20.58 25.83 -2.70
N GLY A 447 -20.17 25.29 -3.84
CA GLY A 447 -19.12 25.80 -4.71
C GLY A 447 -17.70 25.34 -4.37
N LYS A 448 -17.50 24.58 -3.31
CA LYS A 448 -16.21 23.94 -3.02
C LYS A 448 -15.84 22.95 -4.10
N LYS A 449 -14.56 22.70 -4.24
CA LYS A 449 -14.03 21.69 -5.16
C LYS A 449 -13.09 20.75 -4.41
N ARG A 450 -13.06 19.48 -4.83
CA ARG A 450 -12.14 18.47 -4.35
C ARG A 450 -11.53 17.73 -5.53
N ARG A 451 -10.22 17.51 -5.51
CA ARG A 451 -9.51 16.64 -6.45
C ARG A 451 -9.59 15.21 -5.95
N GLN A 452 -9.85 14.28 -6.86
CA GLN A 452 -9.80 12.85 -6.59
C GLN A 452 -9.01 12.16 -7.69
N GLU A 453 -7.84 11.63 -7.37
CA GLU A 453 -7.10 10.75 -8.27
C GLU A 453 -7.73 9.36 -8.35
N LEU A 454 -7.53 8.69 -9.48
CA LEU A 454 -8.19 7.43 -9.83
C LEU A 454 -7.14 6.32 -9.91
N TYR A 455 -6.78 5.79 -8.78
CA TYR A 455 -5.73 4.79 -8.66
C TYR A 455 -6.11 3.44 -9.27
N THR A 456 -5.19 2.85 -10.04
CA THR A 456 -5.24 1.46 -10.47
C THR A 456 -4.22 0.68 -9.62
N GLY A 457 -4.71 0.09 -8.52
CA GLY A 457 -3.90 -0.44 -7.41
C GLY A 457 -3.76 0.59 -6.29
N SER A 458 -4.27 0.27 -5.09
CA SER A 458 -4.19 1.13 -3.89
C SER A 458 -4.52 0.33 -2.63
N GLY A 459 -4.30 0.93 -1.46
CA GLY A 459 -4.54 0.26 -0.18
C GLY A 459 -3.55 -0.88 0.05
N TYR A 460 -4.04 -2.02 0.53
CA TYR A 460 -3.23 -3.21 0.77
C TYR A 460 -3.53 -4.27 -0.28
N LEU A 461 -2.62 -4.45 -1.25
CA LEU A 461 -2.69 -5.48 -2.30
C LEU A 461 -4.07 -5.55 -2.99
N SER A 462 -4.71 -4.41 -3.20
CA SER A 462 -6.11 -4.32 -3.63
C SER A 462 -6.35 -3.23 -4.66
N GLN A 463 -7.58 -3.17 -5.16
CA GLN A 463 -8.00 -2.20 -6.15
C GLN A 463 -9.46 -1.81 -5.92
N ASN A 464 -9.75 -0.52 -5.93
CA ASN A 464 -11.11 0.01 -5.96
C ASN A 464 -11.69 -0.03 -7.38
N SER A 465 -13.03 -0.13 -7.48
CA SER A 465 -13.68 0.15 -8.76
C SER A 465 -13.37 1.57 -9.23
N LYS A 466 -13.00 1.74 -10.49
CA LYS A 466 -12.71 3.07 -11.07
C LYS A 466 -14.01 3.87 -11.21
N SER A 467 -14.35 4.62 -10.17
CA SER A 467 -15.61 5.34 -10.06
C SER A 467 -15.49 6.51 -9.08
N VAL A 468 -16.36 7.52 -9.27
CA VAL A 468 -16.57 8.58 -8.29
C VAL A 468 -17.91 8.39 -7.61
N ILE A 469 -17.93 8.53 -6.28
CA ILE A 469 -19.15 8.43 -5.50
C ILE A 469 -19.85 9.79 -5.49
N VAL A 470 -21.16 9.78 -5.78
CA VAL A 470 -22.01 10.97 -5.79
C VAL A 470 -23.11 10.87 -4.74
N ASN A 471 -23.41 12.01 -4.14
CA ASN A 471 -24.52 12.24 -3.21
C ASN A 471 -25.23 13.55 -3.55
N ASP A 472 -26.20 13.96 -2.74
CA ASP A 472 -27.03 15.15 -2.99
C ASP A 472 -26.25 16.49 -2.85
N GLN A 473 -25.01 16.45 -2.34
CA GLN A 473 -24.16 17.65 -2.25
C GLN A 473 -23.28 17.85 -3.49
N VAL A 474 -23.14 16.85 -4.36
CA VAL A 474 -22.35 16.95 -5.58
C VAL A 474 -23.15 17.65 -6.67
N ALA A 475 -22.66 18.79 -7.14
CA ALA A 475 -23.28 19.58 -8.23
C ALA A 475 -22.77 19.11 -9.59
N GLU A 476 -21.46 18.89 -9.74
CA GLU A 476 -20.82 18.54 -11.00
C GLU A 476 -19.57 17.69 -10.77
N ILE A 477 -19.28 16.80 -11.73
CA ILE A 477 -18.00 16.08 -11.80
C ILE A 477 -17.43 16.26 -13.21
N THR A 478 -16.23 16.82 -13.26
CA THR A 478 -15.39 16.87 -14.45
C THR A 478 -14.24 15.89 -14.30
N VAL A 479 -14.09 15.01 -15.26
CA VAL A 479 -13.02 13.98 -15.28
C VAL A 479 -12.00 14.37 -16.33
N TYR A 480 -10.75 14.10 -16.04
CA TYR A 480 -9.60 14.33 -16.89
C TYR A 480 -8.90 13.01 -17.20
N ASP A 481 -8.53 12.80 -18.44
CA ASP A 481 -7.67 11.68 -18.85
C ASP A 481 -6.18 12.00 -18.64
N ASN A 482 -5.30 11.01 -18.87
CA ASN A 482 -3.85 11.16 -18.76
C ASN A 482 -3.24 12.23 -19.70
N LYS A 483 -3.98 12.66 -20.74
CA LYS A 483 -3.58 13.71 -21.67
C LYS A 483 -4.17 15.09 -21.31
N GLY A 484 -4.89 15.17 -20.18
CA GLY A 484 -5.52 16.40 -19.71
C GLY A 484 -6.82 16.78 -20.44
N ASN A 485 -7.40 15.89 -21.25
CA ASN A 485 -8.69 16.14 -21.86
C ASN A 485 -9.81 16.02 -20.83
N ALA A 486 -10.66 17.06 -20.73
CA ALA A 486 -11.73 17.13 -19.76
C ALA A 486 -13.09 16.72 -20.35
N ARG A 487 -13.90 16.03 -19.55
CA ARG A 487 -15.31 15.76 -19.84
C ARG A 487 -16.19 15.80 -18.59
N SER A 488 -17.40 16.35 -18.68
CA SER A 488 -18.38 16.25 -17.60
C SER A 488 -19.03 14.86 -17.60
N VAL A 489 -19.14 14.25 -16.43
CA VAL A 489 -19.75 12.90 -16.24
C VAL A 489 -20.97 12.95 -15.32
N TYR A 490 -21.16 14.04 -14.59
CA TYR A 490 -22.28 14.26 -13.69
C TYR A 490 -22.60 15.75 -13.59
N GLY A 491 -23.89 16.12 -13.46
CA GLY A 491 -24.36 17.49 -13.43
C GLY A 491 -24.80 18.00 -14.82
N SER A 492 -25.61 19.06 -14.87
CA SER A 492 -26.08 19.62 -16.13
C SER A 492 -25.02 20.55 -16.72
N MET A 493 -24.59 20.31 -17.96
CA MET A 493 -24.08 21.42 -18.78
C MET A 493 -25.17 22.50 -18.88
N LEU A 494 -24.96 23.61 -18.22
CA LEU A 494 -25.64 24.85 -18.62
C LEU A 494 -25.19 25.17 -20.05
N THR A 495 -25.96 24.72 -21.03
CA THR A 495 -25.85 25.26 -22.40
C THR A 495 -26.08 26.74 -22.27
N LEU A 496 -25.02 27.54 -22.29
CA LEU A 496 -25.10 28.96 -22.52
C LEU A 496 -25.81 29.15 -23.86
N GLY A 497 -27.12 29.40 -23.78
CA GLY A 497 -27.93 29.67 -24.94
C GLY A 497 -27.32 30.86 -25.69
N SER A 498 -26.91 30.60 -26.92
CA SER A 498 -26.62 31.66 -27.90
C SER A 498 -27.83 32.59 -27.96
N LYS A 499 -27.74 33.75 -27.29
CA LYS A 499 -28.66 34.87 -27.62
C LYS A 499 -28.43 35.21 -29.08
N LYS A 500 -29.48 34.97 -29.87
CA LYS A 500 -29.62 35.56 -31.20
C LYS A 500 -29.81 37.06 -31.08
#